data_f9c678db2f8bcb5d6526e5d4670d999a
#
_entry.id   f9c678db2f8bcb5d6526e5d4670d999a
#
_cell.length_a   1.000
_cell.length_b   1.000
_cell.length_c   1.000
_cell.angle_alpha   90.00
_cell.angle_beta   90.00
_cell.angle_gamma   90.00
#
_symmetry.space_group_name_H-M   'P 1'
#
loop_
_entity.id
_entity.type
_entity.pdbx_description
1 polymer ?
#
loop_
_entity_poly.entity_id
_entity_poly.type
_entity_poly.pdbx_seq_one_letter_code
_entity_poly.pdbx_strand_id
1 'polypeptide(L)'
;GQLNGLQIAEQIDRFLIENGATVRINDAGREHGQIRAFNHRAFDVTKTIPTVVMRNEDFGRIARLLADKRAVSLEFDIRNQTYPEGTTSYNVIGEIAGTDKKDEVIMLGGHLDSW
;
A
#
# COMPACT_ATOMS: atom_id res chain seq x y z
N GLY A 1 23.80 -12.16 -4.72
CA GLY A 1 23.29 -10.84 -5.11
C GLY A 1 22.40 -10.29 -4.02
N GLN A 2 22.36 -8.99 -3.86
CA GLN A 2 21.42 -8.35 -2.92
C GLN A 2 19.99 -8.48 -3.46
N LEU A 3 19.06 -8.82 -2.58
CA LEU A 3 17.63 -8.86 -2.91
C LEU A 3 17.11 -7.44 -3.11
N ASN A 4 16.26 -7.24 -4.10
CA ASN A 4 15.53 -5.97 -4.25
C ASN A 4 14.31 -5.93 -3.30
N GLY A 5 13.71 -4.74 -3.14
CA GLY A 5 12.60 -4.55 -2.20
C GLY A 5 11.36 -5.44 -2.48
N LEU A 6 11.08 -5.75 -3.76
CA LEU A 6 9.98 -6.65 -4.14
C LEU A 6 10.27 -8.08 -3.70
N GLN A 7 11.48 -8.57 -3.95
CA GLN A 7 11.89 -9.93 -3.54
C GLN A 7 11.86 -10.10 -2.02
N ILE A 8 12.24 -9.05 -1.28
CA ILE A 8 12.15 -9.05 0.19
C ILE A 8 10.67 -9.13 0.63
N ALA A 9 9.79 -8.35 0.02
CA ALA A 9 8.37 -8.37 0.35
C ALA A 9 7.73 -9.74 0.09
N GLU A 10 8.03 -10.35 -1.06
CA GLU A 10 7.56 -11.70 -1.41
C GLU A 10 8.06 -12.79 -0.43
N GLN A 11 9.30 -12.68 0.00
CA GLN A 11 9.85 -13.62 1.00
C GLN A 11 9.18 -13.45 2.36
N ILE A 12 8.91 -12.20 2.77
CA ILE A 12 8.19 -11.91 4.01
C ILE A 12 6.77 -12.49 3.93
N ASP A 13 6.04 -12.25 2.85
CA ASP A 13 4.69 -12.76 2.69
C ASP A 13 4.65 -14.28 2.71
N ARG A 14 5.57 -14.93 2.01
CA ARG A 14 5.70 -16.39 2.04
C ARG A 14 5.96 -16.90 3.46
N PHE A 15 6.92 -16.30 4.16
CA PHE A 15 7.22 -16.65 5.55
C PHE A 15 6.00 -16.52 6.46
N LEU A 16 5.26 -15.42 6.32
CA LEU A 16 4.05 -15.18 7.12
C LEU A 16 2.97 -16.23 6.84
N ILE A 17 2.72 -16.56 5.56
CA ILE A 17 1.75 -17.58 5.15
C ILE A 17 2.16 -18.97 5.70
N GLU A 18 3.40 -19.36 5.50
CA GLU A 18 3.93 -20.66 5.95
C GLU A 18 3.87 -20.82 7.48
N ASN A 19 3.92 -19.73 8.22
CA ASN A 19 3.83 -19.72 9.68
C ASN A 19 2.41 -19.41 10.20
N GLY A 20 1.39 -19.42 9.34
CA GLY A 20 -0.01 -19.32 9.73
C GLY A 20 -0.44 -17.92 10.21
N ALA A 21 0.26 -16.87 9.80
CA ALA A 21 -0.16 -15.51 10.07
C ALA A 21 -1.47 -15.20 9.32
N THR A 22 -2.45 -14.63 10.00
CA THR A 22 -3.78 -14.34 9.44
C THR A 22 -3.94 -12.89 9.01
N VAL A 23 -3.21 -11.97 9.65
CA VAL A 23 -3.20 -10.54 9.33
C VAL A 23 -1.79 -10.00 9.55
N ARG A 24 -1.34 -9.16 8.64
CA ARG A 24 -0.11 -8.39 8.77
C ARG A 24 -0.45 -6.95 9.17
N ILE A 25 0.28 -6.41 10.14
CA ILE A 25 0.14 -5.02 10.57
C ILE A 25 1.42 -4.28 10.21
N ASN A 26 1.30 -3.26 9.38
CA ASN A 26 2.41 -2.36 9.05
C ASN A 26 2.26 -1.05 9.82
N ASP A 27 3.40 -0.50 10.22
CA ASP A 27 3.46 0.87 10.73
C ASP A 27 3.25 1.86 9.58
N ALA A 28 2.44 2.89 9.81
CA ALA A 28 2.23 3.99 8.86
C ALA A 28 3.51 4.81 8.62
N GLY A 29 4.48 4.75 9.53
CA GLY A 29 5.75 5.45 9.42
C GLY A 29 5.61 6.98 9.43
N ARG A 30 4.51 7.50 9.99
CA ARG A 30 4.19 8.94 10.07
C ARG A 30 3.76 9.30 11.48
N GLU A 31 4.15 10.48 11.92
CA GLU A 31 3.75 11.07 13.20
C GLU A 31 2.38 11.75 13.10
N HIS A 32 1.87 12.19 14.25
CA HIS A 32 0.62 12.95 14.37
C HIS A 32 -0.63 12.24 13.85
N GLY A 33 -0.68 10.92 14.01
CA GLY A 33 -1.84 10.11 13.62
C GLY A 33 -2.05 9.98 12.11
N GLN A 34 -1.09 10.42 11.29
CA GLN A 34 -1.17 10.29 9.86
C GLN A 34 -0.97 8.84 9.42
N ILE A 35 -1.78 8.42 8.45
CA ILE A 35 -1.66 7.09 7.85
C ILE A 35 -1.28 7.28 6.37
N ARG A 36 -0.15 6.70 5.99
CA ARG A 36 0.20 6.51 4.60
C ARG A 36 0.04 5.03 4.24
N ALA A 37 -1.06 4.72 3.57
CA ALA A 37 -1.29 3.39 3.05
C ALA A 37 -0.47 3.18 1.78
N PHE A 38 0.38 2.16 1.79
CA PHE A 38 1.10 1.76 0.60
C PHE A 38 0.32 0.69 -0.13
N ASN A 39 0.23 0.84 -1.43
CA ASN A 39 -0.39 -0.15 -2.28
C ASN A 39 0.47 -1.42 -2.29
N HIS A 40 -0.08 -2.52 -1.78
CA HIS A 40 0.54 -3.82 -1.96
C HIS A 40 0.20 -4.28 -3.38
N ARG A 41 1.19 -4.39 -4.24
CA ARG A 41 1.00 -4.71 -5.67
C ARG A 41 0.63 -6.18 -5.94
N ALA A 42 0.29 -6.94 -4.91
CA ALA A 42 -0.17 -8.31 -5.07
C ALA A 42 -1.70 -8.32 -5.18
N PHE A 43 -2.20 -8.61 -6.36
CA PHE A 43 -3.63 -8.77 -6.62
C PHE A 43 -4.12 -10.21 -6.39
N ASP A 44 -3.22 -11.14 -6.19
CA ASP A 44 -3.52 -12.54 -5.95
C ASP A 44 -3.62 -12.79 -4.45
N VAL A 45 -4.85 -12.90 -3.96
CA VAL A 45 -5.17 -13.13 -2.54
C VAL A 45 -4.65 -14.46 -2.00
N THR A 46 -4.23 -15.38 -2.88
CA THR A 46 -3.65 -16.67 -2.48
C THR A 46 -2.16 -16.57 -2.14
N LYS A 47 -1.52 -15.48 -2.54
CA LYS A 47 -0.07 -15.25 -2.38
C LYS A 47 0.27 -14.20 -1.34
N THR A 48 -0.73 -13.60 -0.72
CA THR A 48 -0.55 -12.56 0.30
C THR A 48 -1.56 -12.72 1.41
N ILE A 49 -1.29 -12.14 2.56
CA ILE A 49 -2.24 -12.10 3.68
C ILE A 49 -2.86 -10.71 3.79
N PRO A 50 -4.06 -10.58 4.37
CA PRO A 50 -4.65 -9.29 4.65
C PRO A 50 -3.65 -8.40 5.41
N THR A 51 -3.43 -7.20 4.88
CA THR A 51 -2.48 -6.26 5.44
C THR A 51 -3.20 -4.96 5.81
N VAL A 52 -3.01 -4.52 7.03
CA VAL A 52 -3.52 -3.24 7.53
C VAL A 52 -2.36 -2.30 7.88
N VAL A 53 -2.60 -1.02 7.74
CA VAL A 53 -1.65 0.03 8.12
C VAL A 53 -2.17 0.70 9.38
N MET A 54 -1.37 0.68 10.43
CA MET A 54 -1.72 1.22 11.74
C MET A 54 -0.95 2.51 12.00
N ARG A 55 -1.58 3.47 12.68
CA ARG A 55 -0.88 4.68 13.13
C ARG A 55 0.37 4.33 13.91
N ASN A 56 1.43 5.11 13.72
CA ASN A 56 2.71 4.89 14.38
C ASN A 56 2.60 4.83 15.90
N GLU A 57 1.77 5.68 16.50
CA GLU A 57 1.58 5.72 17.96
C GLU A 57 0.99 4.42 18.51
N ASP A 58 -0.02 3.88 17.83
CA ASP A 58 -0.69 2.64 18.23
C ASP A 58 0.20 1.42 17.94
N PHE A 59 0.85 1.39 16.78
CA PHE A 59 1.82 0.35 16.43
C PHE A 59 2.96 0.30 17.44
N GLY A 60 3.55 1.45 17.76
CA GLY A 60 4.61 1.57 18.76
C GLY A 60 4.16 1.15 20.17
N ARG A 61 2.89 1.42 20.54
CA ARG A 61 2.33 0.94 21.80
C ARG A 61 2.28 -0.59 21.85
N ILE A 62 1.79 -1.22 20.79
CA ILE A 62 1.73 -2.69 20.70
C ILE A 62 3.15 -3.27 20.77
N ALA A 63 4.08 -2.73 20.01
CA ALA A 63 5.47 -3.19 20.00
C ALA A 63 6.10 -3.13 21.41
N ARG A 64 5.88 -2.06 22.15
CA ARG A 64 6.37 -1.93 23.55
C ARG A 64 5.73 -2.95 24.49
N LEU A 65 4.41 -3.16 24.39
CA LEU A 65 3.72 -4.16 25.19
C LEU A 65 4.27 -5.56 24.95
N LEU A 66 4.52 -5.92 23.69
CA LEU A 66 5.11 -7.21 23.33
C LEU A 66 6.57 -7.34 23.83
N ALA A 67 7.36 -6.25 23.73
CA ALA A 67 8.72 -6.23 24.28
C ALA A 67 8.73 -6.46 25.79
N ASP A 68 7.73 -5.94 26.50
CA ASP A 68 7.51 -6.18 27.93
C ASP A 68 6.86 -7.55 28.23
N LYS A 69 6.77 -8.45 27.24
CA LYS A 69 6.17 -9.79 27.34
C LYS A 69 4.70 -9.76 27.80
N ARG A 70 3.99 -8.68 27.55
CA ARG A 70 2.55 -8.57 27.84
C ARG A 70 1.75 -9.16 26.68
N ALA A 71 0.70 -9.91 27.01
CA ALA A 71 -0.21 -10.43 26.01
C ALA A 71 -0.98 -9.29 25.34
N VAL A 72 -1.04 -9.34 24.01
CA VAL A 72 -1.83 -8.41 23.17
C VAL A 72 -2.79 -9.25 22.35
N SER A 73 -4.07 -8.90 22.36
CA SER A 73 -5.09 -9.49 21.50
C SER A 73 -5.70 -8.40 20.64
N LEU A 74 -5.85 -8.67 19.35
CA LEU A 74 -6.45 -7.77 18.37
C LEU A 74 -7.53 -8.53 17.61
N GLU A 75 -8.61 -7.83 17.29
CA GLU A 75 -9.69 -8.34 16.47
C GLU A 75 -9.75 -7.53 15.18
N PHE A 76 -9.93 -8.22 14.05
CA PHE A 76 -10.03 -7.60 12.73
C PHE A 76 -11.29 -8.11 12.03
N ASP A 77 -12.07 -7.19 11.46
CA ASP A 77 -13.13 -7.47 10.48
C ASP A 77 -12.71 -6.81 9.16
N ILE A 78 -12.17 -7.62 8.24
CA ILE A 78 -11.67 -7.14 6.94
C ILE A 78 -12.55 -7.74 5.85
N ARG A 79 -13.28 -6.87 5.15
CA ARG A 79 -14.20 -7.26 4.06
C ARG A 79 -13.77 -6.56 2.78
N ASN A 80 -13.04 -7.28 1.94
CA ASN A 80 -12.61 -6.79 0.63
C ASN A 80 -13.49 -7.39 -0.47
N GLN A 81 -13.81 -6.58 -1.45
CA GLN A 81 -14.48 -7.03 -2.66
C GLN A 81 -13.56 -6.79 -3.85
N THR A 82 -13.36 -7.83 -4.65
CA THR A 82 -12.56 -7.74 -5.87
C THR A 82 -13.47 -7.51 -7.07
N TYR A 83 -13.09 -6.57 -7.93
CA TYR A 83 -13.80 -6.23 -9.17
C TYR A 83 -12.87 -6.53 -10.35
N PRO A 84 -12.88 -7.77 -10.87
CA PRO A 84 -11.96 -8.16 -11.94
C PRO A 84 -12.21 -7.40 -13.24
N GLU A 85 -13.42 -6.88 -13.44
CA GLU A 85 -13.81 -6.02 -14.56
C GLU A 85 -13.34 -4.56 -14.43
N GLY A 86 -12.96 -4.14 -13.23
CA GLY A 86 -12.55 -2.77 -12.91
C GLY A 86 -11.10 -2.47 -13.27
N THR A 87 -10.64 -2.83 -14.47
CA THR A 87 -9.24 -2.62 -14.90
C THR A 87 -9.02 -1.37 -15.73
N THR A 88 -10.08 -0.61 -15.99
CA THR A 88 -10.00 0.61 -16.82
C THR A 88 -9.64 1.82 -15.97
N SER A 89 -8.61 2.55 -16.37
CA SER A 89 -8.29 3.86 -15.81
C SER A 89 -8.22 4.90 -16.93
N TYR A 90 -8.31 6.18 -16.56
CA TYR A 90 -8.41 7.28 -17.51
C TYR A 90 -7.37 8.34 -17.20
N ASN A 91 -6.82 8.93 -18.28
CA ASN A 91 -6.14 10.20 -18.21
C ASN A 91 -7.03 11.25 -18.87
N VAL A 92 -7.14 12.43 -18.27
CA VAL A 92 -7.83 13.56 -18.88
C VAL A 92 -6.79 14.41 -19.58
N ILE A 93 -6.98 14.62 -20.87
CA ILE A 93 -6.07 15.42 -21.73
C ILE A 93 -6.87 16.57 -22.32
N GLY A 94 -6.35 17.79 -22.16
CA GLY A 94 -6.84 18.99 -22.83
C GLY A 94 -5.74 19.54 -23.72
N GLU A 95 -6.09 19.97 -24.92
CA GLU A 95 -5.14 20.52 -25.89
C GLU A 95 -5.61 21.90 -26.38
N ILE A 96 -4.65 22.81 -26.52
CA ILE A 96 -4.81 24.07 -27.21
C ILE A 96 -3.89 24.04 -28.41
N ALA A 97 -4.47 24.03 -29.59
CA ALA A 97 -3.68 23.98 -30.83
C ALA A 97 -2.83 25.24 -31.03
N GLY A 98 -1.57 25.05 -31.40
CA GLY A 98 -0.69 26.13 -31.79
C GLY A 98 -1.03 26.71 -33.18
N THR A 99 -0.45 27.86 -33.51
CA THR A 99 -0.66 28.54 -34.77
C THR A 99 0.50 28.30 -35.76
N ASP A 100 1.64 28.89 -35.49
CA ASP A 100 2.83 28.88 -36.33
C ASP A 100 3.81 27.75 -36.03
N LYS A 101 3.78 27.23 -34.82
CA LYS A 101 4.60 26.12 -34.31
C LYS A 101 3.77 24.92 -33.85
N LYS A 102 2.77 24.59 -34.62
CA LYS A 102 1.80 23.52 -34.28
C LYS A 102 2.40 22.12 -34.16
N ASP A 103 3.60 21.90 -34.66
CA ASP A 103 4.32 20.64 -34.57
C ASP A 103 5.21 20.55 -33.32
N GLU A 104 5.32 21.65 -32.55
CA GLU A 104 5.99 21.67 -31.27
C GLU A 104 4.95 21.51 -30.13
N VAL A 105 5.22 20.63 -29.16
CA VAL A 105 4.31 20.36 -28.06
C VAL A 105 4.94 20.79 -26.72
N ILE A 106 4.21 21.61 -25.97
CA ILE A 106 4.53 21.90 -24.57
C ILE A 106 3.49 21.18 -23.74
N MET A 107 3.93 20.25 -22.90
CA MET A 107 3.05 19.45 -22.06
C MET A 107 3.22 19.83 -20.58
N LEU A 108 2.10 20.05 -19.92
CA LEU A 108 2.01 20.18 -18.47
C LEU A 108 1.17 19.01 -17.94
N GLY A 109 1.61 18.41 -16.85
CA GLY A 109 0.89 17.30 -16.26
C GLY A 109 0.87 17.43 -14.73
N GLY A 110 -0.18 16.91 -14.12
CA GLY A 110 -0.31 16.86 -12.69
C GLY A 110 -1.26 15.75 -12.27
N HIS A 111 -1.10 15.27 -11.04
CA HIS A 111 -2.05 14.35 -10.43
C HIS A 111 -3.36 15.06 -10.11
N LEU A 112 -4.49 14.38 -10.31
CA LEU A 112 -5.80 14.81 -9.85
C LEU A 112 -6.12 14.28 -8.45
N ASP A 113 -5.45 13.21 -8.03
CA ASP A 113 -5.50 12.64 -6.70
C ASP A 113 -4.54 13.36 -5.74
N SER A 114 -4.83 13.29 -4.46
CA SER A 114 -3.99 13.83 -3.39
C SER A 114 -3.67 12.75 -2.36
N TRP A 115 -2.57 12.97 -1.67
CA TRP A 115 -2.04 12.08 -0.62
C TRP A 115 -2.50 12.53 0.76
#